data_ea49024048686f31ad00a6ea18e6f8e1
#
_entry.id   ea49024048686f31ad00a6ea18e6f8e1
#
_cell.length_a   1.000
_cell.length_b   1.000
_cell.length_c   1.000
_cell.angle_alpha   90.00
_cell.angle_beta   90.00
_cell.angle_gamma   90.00
#
_symmetry.space_group_name_H-M   'P 1'
#
loop_
_entity.id
_entity.type
_entity.pdbx_description
1 polymer ?
#
loop_
_entity_poly.entity_id
_entity_poly.type
_entity_poly.pdbx_seq_one_letter_code
_entity_poly.pdbx_strand_id
1 'polypeptide(L)'
;MTGSITTAKVLIITQNWGIEETELTRPLRDLRKAGARVTLAAAEQAPVETLQHDRYEGERLDPDTTYDQVHAEDYDLLVVPGGTTNVDRLRVAEDPIALAQAFAKAGKPIAAICHGAWLLVNADLLGGKTLTSTRYIKRDVENAGGVQVNEPVHIDDAQGWRLITSRKPDDLDAFVGAIKDTLG
;
A
#
# COMPACT_ATOMS: atom_id res chain seq x y z
N MET A 1 -20.27 12.84 0.54
CA MET A 1 -20.40 12.71 -0.93
C MET A 1 -19.50 11.57 -1.33
N THR A 2 -20.05 10.42 -1.75
CA THR A 2 -19.26 9.31 -2.31
C THR A 2 -18.65 9.82 -3.62
N GLY A 3 -17.33 9.93 -3.65
CA GLY A 3 -16.58 10.27 -4.87
C GLY A 3 -16.83 9.18 -5.92
N SER A 4 -16.73 9.53 -7.18
CA SER A 4 -16.70 8.51 -8.24
C SER A 4 -15.25 8.03 -8.42
N ILE A 5 -15.03 6.73 -8.57
CA ILE A 5 -13.69 6.17 -8.83
C ILE A 5 -13.01 6.84 -10.05
N THR A 6 -13.80 7.34 -11.01
CA THR A 6 -13.28 8.03 -12.21
C THR A 6 -12.65 9.40 -11.92
N THR A 7 -12.88 9.97 -10.75
CA THR A 7 -12.24 11.22 -10.30
C THR A 7 -11.16 10.98 -9.24
N ALA A 8 -11.08 9.75 -8.71
CA ALA A 8 -10.18 9.40 -7.63
C ALA A 8 -8.71 9.45 -8.08
N LYS A 9 -7.86 9.96 -7.20
CA LYS A 9 -6.40 10.01 -7.34
C LYS A 9 -5.76 9.05 -6.34
N VAL A 10 -5.08 8.04 -6.84
CA VAL A 10 -4.44 7.01 -6.02
C VAL A 10 -2.93 7.12 -6.14
N LEU A 11 -2.24 7.13 -5.00
CA LEU A 11 -0.79 7.06 -4.92
C LEU A 11 -0.36 5.64 -4.59
N ILE A 12 0.55 5.06 -5.36
CA ILE A 12 1.25 3.82 -5.04
C ILE A 12 2.71 4.16 -4.79
N ILE A 13 3.27 3.74 -3.65
CA ILE A 13 4.68 3.99 -3.30
C ILE A 13 5.47 2.70 -3.21
N THR A 14 6.68 2.69 -3.78
CA THR A 14 7.59 1.54 -3.79
C THR A 14 9.05 1.96 -3.71
N GLN A 15 9.93 1.01 -3.41
CA GLN A 15 11.34 1.10 -3.78
C GLN A 15 11.49 0.79 -5.29
N ASN A 16 12.72 0.88 -5.82
CA ASN A 16 12.99 0.54 -7.21
C ASN A 16 13.28 -0.95 -7.41
N TRP A 17 13.34 -1.76 -6.36
CA TRP A 17 13.65 -3.18 -6.46
C TRP A 17 12.96 -4.02 -5.38
N GLY A 18 12.57 -5.26 -5.76
CA GLY A 18 12.11 -6.27 -4.83
C GLY A 18 10.63 -6.21 -4.48
N ILE A 19 9.81 -5.55 -5.29
CA ILE A 19 8.36 -5.49 -5.13
C ILE A 19 7.76 -6.82 -5.62
N GLU A 20 6.84 -7.42 -4.86
CA GLU A 20 6.07 -8.56 -5.35
C GLU A 20 5.23 -8.11 -6.56
N GLU A 21 5.51 -8.68 -7.73
CA GLU A 21 5.01 -8.23 -9.03
C GLU A 21 3.51 -7.99 -9.05
N THR A 22 2.73 -8.97 -8.67
CA THR A 22 1.27 -8.89 -8.78
C THR A 22 0.65 -7.95 -7.76
N GLU A 23 1.31 -7.74 -6.61
CA GLU A 23 0.85 -6.80 -5.58
C GLU A 23 1.02 -5.33 -6.00
N LEU A 24 1.90 -5.05 -6.95
CA LEU A 24 2.04 -3.75 -7.61
C LEU A 24 1.16 -3.68 -8.87
N THR A 25 1.31 -4.64 -9.78
CA THR A 25 0.76 -4.53 -11.13
C THR A 25 -0.75 -4.66 -11.19
N ARG A 26 -1.36 -5.52 -10.34
CA ARG A 26 -2.81 -5.69 -10.29
C ARG A 26 -3.53 -4.43 -9.80
N PRO A 27 -3.21 -3.86 -8.62
CA PRO A 27 -3.82 -2.59 -8.20
C PRO A 27 -3.60 -1.47 -9.22
N LEU A 28 -2.38 -1.31 -9.72
CA LEU A 28 -2.03 -0.29 -10.71
C LEU A 28 -2.92 -0.36 -11.96
N ARG A 29 -3.02 -1.55 -12.56
CA ARG A 29 -3.78 -1.77 -13.80
C ARG A 29 -5.29 -1.74 -13.59
N ASP A 30 -5.76 -2.42 -12.54
CA ASP A 30 -7.20 -2.58 -12.29
C ASP A 30 -7.86 -1.26 -11.86
N LEU A 31 -7.13 -0.41 -11.10
CA LEU A 31 -7.63 0.91 -10.73
C LEU A 31 -7.59 1.88 -11.91
N ARG A 32 -6.52 1.86 -12.74
CA ARG A 32 -6.48 2.64 -13.99
C ARG A 32 -7.60 2.22 -14.95
N LYS A 33 -7.85 0.91 -15.09
CA LYS A 33 -8.95 0.37 -15.91
C LYS A 33 -10.33 0.80 -15.40
N ALA A 34 -10.48 0.95 -14.08
CA ALA A 34 -11.71 1.45 -13.48
C ALA A 34 -11.88 2.98 -13.61
N GLY A 35 -10.88 3.69 -14.14
CA GLY A 35 -10.91 5.13 -14.40
C GLY A 35 -10.20 6.01 -13.38
N ALA A 36 -9.62 5.45 -12.32
CA ALA A 36 -8.84 6.21 -11.35
C ALA A 36 -7.53 6.75 -11.97
N ARG A 37 -7.10 7.89 -11.49
CA ARG A 37 -5.76 8.43 -11.79
C ARG A 37 -4.77 7.84 -10.81
N VAL A 38 -3.95 6.90 -11.26
CA VAL A 38 -2.98 6.20 -10.42
C VAL A 38 -1.57 6.67 -10.73
N THR A 39 -0.89 7.20 -9.73
CA THR A 39 0.51 7.61 -9.77
C THR A 39 1.36 6.54 -9.08
N LEU A 40 2.36 6.01 -9.78
CA LEU A 40 3.41 5.17 -9.21
C LEU A 40 4.60 6.05 -8.86
N ALA A 41 4.90 6.17 -7.57
CA ALA A 41 6.07 6.88 -7.08
C ALA A 41 7.09 5.91 -6.49
N ALA A 42 8.33 6.01 -6.94
CA ALA A 42 9.43 5.17 -6.48
C ALA A 42 10.49 5.98 -5.71
N ALA A 43 11.51 5.32 -5.18
CA ALA A 43 12.61 5.99 -4.50
C ALA A 43 13.43 6.86 -5.46
N GLU A 44 13.62 6.39 -6.69
CA GLU A 44 14.42 7.05 -7.72
C GLU A 44 13.66 7.06 -9.04
N GLN A 45 13.95 8.03 -9.90
CA GLN A 45 13.43 8.11 -11.27
C GLN A 45 14.18 7.09 -12.17
N ALA A 46 14.08 5.84 -11.81
CA ALA A 46 14.67 4.68 -12.46
C ALA A 46 13.64 3.54 -12.51
N PRO A 47 13.80 2.55 -13.39
CA PRO A 47 12.86 1.44 -13.47
C PRO A 47 12.65 0.74 -12.13
N VAL A 48 11.40 0.39 -11.85
CA VAL A 48 10.98 -0.45 -10.73
C VAL A 48 11.08 -1.91 -11.17
N GLU A 49 11.93 -2.67 -10.53
CA GLU A 49 12.18 -4.08 -10.83
C GLU A 49 11.40 -4.96 -9.85
N THR A 50 10.41 -5.67 -10.37
CA THR A 50 9.56 -6.54 -9.56
C THR A 50 10.14 -7.94 -9.44
N LEU A 51 9.69 -8.65 -8.40
CA LEU A 51 10.01 -10.07 -8.19
C LEU A 51 8.72 -10.90 -8.15
N GLN A 52 8.80 -12.12 -8.62
CA GLN A 52 7.77 -13.15 -8.43
C GLN A 52 8.18 -14.03 -7.26
N HIS A 53 7.35 -14.09 -6.21
CA HIS A 53 7.60 -14.87 -4.99
C HIS A 53 8.91 -14.50 -4.27
N ASP A 54 9.26 -13.19 -4.27
CA ASP A 54 10.51 -12.67 -3.70
C ASP A 54 11.79 -13.34 -4.28
N ARG A 55 11.71 -13.95 -5.45
CA ARG A 55 12.79 -14.81 -5.96
C ARG A 55 13.13 -14.63 -7.44
N TYR A 56 12.12 -14.69 -8.29
CA TYR A 56 12.32 -14.66 -9.74
C TYR A 56 12.10 -13.26 -10.29
N GLU A 57 12.89 -12.86 -11.27
CA GLU A 57 12.72 -11.57 -11.93
C GLU A 57 11.31 -11.49 -12.55
N GLY A 58 10.63 -10.39 -12.28
CA GLY A 58 9.36 -10.02 -12.85
C GLY A 58 9.49 -8.92 -13.90
N GLU A 59 8.39 -8.26 -14.19
CA GLU A 59 8.39 -7.15 -15.14
C GLU A 59 9.06 -5.90 -14.55
N ARG A 60 9.50 -5.03 -15.44
CA ARG A 60 10.00 -3.69 -15.11
C ARG A 60 8.96 -2.65 -15.45
N LEU A 61 8.77 -1.68 -14.55
CA LEU A 61 7.85 -0.56 -14.75
C LEU A 61 8.60 0.75 -14.58
N ASP A 62 8.32 1.73 -15.44
CA ASP A 62 8.80 3.08 -15.20
C ASP A 62 7.88 3.78 -14.18
N PRO A 63 8.43 4.37 -13.10
CA PRO A 63 7.63 5.16 -12.18
C PRO A 63 7.22 6.47 -12.84
N ASP A 64 6.06 6.99 -12.45
CA ASP A 64 5.57 8.29 -12.92
C ASP A 64 6.38 9.44 -12.28
N THR A 65 6.87 9.23 -11.06
CA THR A 65 7.63 10.21 -10.27
C THR A 65 8.37 9.54 -9.10
N THR A 66 9.03 10.33 -8.27
CA THR A 66 9.64 9.89 -7.01
C THR A 66 8.78 10.30 -5.81
N TYR A 67 8.86 9.56 -4.68
CA TYR A 67 7.98 9.84 -3.54
C TYR A 67 8.34 11.12 -2.77
N ASP A 68 9.52 11.69 -2.96
CA ASP A 68 9.90 13.02 -2.46
C ASP A 68 9.25 14.18 -3.25
N GLN A 69 8.66 13.90 -4.42
CA GLN A 69 7.98 14.88 -5.27
C GLN A 69 6.45 14.86 -5.13
N VAL A 70 5.89 13.99 -4.27
CA VAL A 70 4.43 13.86 -4.09
C VAL A 70 3.99 14.36 -2.74
N HIS A 71 2.75 14.87 -2.68
CA HIS A 71 2.14 15.37 -1.45
C HIS A 71 0.83 14.63 -1.18
N ALA A 72 0.62 14.19 0.07
CA ALA A 72 -0.55 13.41 0.46
C ALA A 72 -1.88 14.14 0.18
N GLU A 73 -1.87 15.47 0.18
CA GLU A 73 -3.04 16.31 -0.10
C GLU A 73 -3.59 16.13 -1.53
N ASP A 74 -2.72 15.78 -2.48
CA ASP A 74 -3.08 15.62 -3.90
C ASP A 74 -3.77 14.31 -4.22
N TYR A 75 -3.85 13.37 -3.26
CA TYR A 75 -4.37 12.03 -3.47
C TYR A 75 -5.49 11.69 -2.49
N ASP A 76 -6.34 10.74 -2.90
CA ASP A 76 -7.49 10.29 -2.12
C ASP A 76 -7.21 8.98 -1.36
N LEU A 77 -6.24 8.17 -1.82
CA LEU A 77 -5.88 6.88 -1.23
C LEU A 77 -4.41 6.56 -1.49
N LEU A 78 -3.74 5.96 -0.48
CA LEU A 78 -2.38 5.44 -0.57
C LEU A 78 -2.41 3.91 -0.69
N VAL A 79 -1.65 3.34 -1.64
CA VAL A 79 -1.42 1.89 -1.75
C VAL A 79 0.04 1.58 -1.46
N VAL A 80 0.26 0.59 -0.60
CA VAL A 80 1.59 0.07 -0.23
C VAL A 80 1.67 -1.40 -0.62
N PRO A 81 2.25 -1.73 -1.79
CA PRO A 81 2.53 -3.11 -2.20
C PRO A 81 3.54 -3.78 -1.27
N GLY A 82 3.54 -5.10 -1.28
CA GLY A 82 4.51 -5.89 -0.54
C GLY A 82 5.79 -6.19 -1.32
N GLY A 83 6.31 -7.39 -1.11
CA GLY A 83 7.67 -7.77 -1.44
C GLY A 83 8.58 -7.52 -0.25
N THR A 84 9.23 -8.56 0.24
CA THR A 84 10.03 -8.49 1.48
C THR A 84 11.12 -7.43 1.38
N THR A 85 11.91 -7.44 0.31
CA THR A 85 13.02 -6.50 0.12
C THR A 85 12.54 -5.08 -0.16
N ASN A 86 11.44 -4.92 -0.91
CA ASN A 86 10.82 -3.62 -1.14
C ASN A 86 10.50 -2.95 0.20
N VAL A 87 9.73 -3.63 1.04
CA VAL A 87 9.23 -3.00 2.26
C VAL A 87 10.29 -2.90 3.36
N ASP A 88 11.26 -3.82 3.41
CA ASP A 88 12.38 -3.69 4.34
C ASP A 88 13.15 -2.37 4.17
N ARG A 89 13.29 -1.89 2.95
CA ARG A 89 13.89 -0.58 2.66
C ARG A 89 12.90 0.58 2.73
N LEU A 90 11.66 0.37 2.27
CA LEU A 90 10.63 1.41 2.25
C LEU A 90 10.30 1.88 3.68
N ARG A 91 10.21 0.96 4.63
CA ARG A 91 9.80 1.22 6.00
C ARG A 91 10.76 2.08 6.81
N VAL A 92 12.01 2.23 6.38
CA VAL A 92 13.02 3.07 7.05
C VAL A 92 13.31 4.38 6.31
N ALA A 93 12.68 4.60 5.16
CA ALA A 93 12.81 5.83 4.39
C ALA A 93 11.89 6.92 4.98
N GLU A 94 12.41 8.13 5.14
CA GLU A 94 11.69 9.23 5.79
C GLU A 94 10.43 9.64 5.02
N ASP A 95 10.51 9.81 3.70
CA ASP A 95 9.38 10.28 2.88
C ASP A 95 8.20 9.30 2.87
N PRO A 96 8.37 7.97 2.66
CA PRO A 96 7.29 7.00 2.78
C PRO A 96 6.62 6.99 4.16
N ILE A 97 7.40 7.10 5.24
CA ILE A 97 6.86 7.21 6.61
C ILE A 97 6.02 8.48 6.74
N ALA A 98 6.56 9.63 6.33
CA ALA A 98 5.87 10.91 6.40
C ALA A 98 4.59 10.93 5.55
N LEU A 99 4.61 10.33 4.36
CA LEU A 99 3.43 10.18 3.50
C LEU A 99 2.34 9.35 4.20
N ALA A 100 2.68 8.17 4.74
CA ALA A 100 1.71 7.33 5.45
C ALA A 100 1.08 8.07 6.64
N GLN A 101 1.90 8.77 7.44
CA GLN A 101 1.43 9.59 8.56
C GLN A 101 0.52 10.74 8.10
N ALA A 102 0.85 11.40 6.98
CA ALA A 102 0.03 12.49 6.43
C ALA A 102 -1.33 12.00 5.94
N PHE A 103 -1.39 10.83 5.26
CA PHE A 103 -2.67 10.21 4.87
C PHE A 103 -3.53 9.89 6.10
N ALA A 104 -2.99 9.20 7.11
CA ALA A 104 -3.71 8.85 8.33
C ALA A 104 -4.21 10.10 9.07
N LYS A 105 -3.35 11.12 9.23
CA LYS A 105 -3.69 12.39 9.89
C LYS A 105 -4.82 13.14 9.16
N ALA A 106 -4.86 13.05 7.84
CA ALA A 106 -5.90 13.65 7.01
C ALA A 106 -7.20 12.81 6.96
N GLY A 107 -7.27 11.67 7.65
CA GLY A 107 -8.41 10.75 7.60
C GLY A 107 -8.54 10.02 6.25
N LYS A 108 -7.50 10.03 5.43
CA LYS A 108 -7.50 9.40 4.11
C LYS A 108 -7.14 7.91 4.21
N PRO A 109 -7.74 7.05 3.38
CA PRO A 109 -7.51 5.62 3.41
C PRO A 109 -6.09 5.22 2.99
N ILE A 110 -5.58 4.18 3.65
CA ILE A 110 -4.33 3.49 3.29
C ILE A 110 -4.65 2.02 3.03
N ALA A 111 -4.20 1.49 1.91
CA ALA A 111 -4.32 0.09 1.53
C ALA A 111 -2.93 -0.56 1.49
N ALA A 112 -2.71 -1.60 2.29
CA ALA A 112 -1.42 -2.31 2.37
C ALA A 112 -1.61 -3.81 2.20
N ILE A 113 -0.77 -4.44 1.41
CA ILE A 113 -0.82 -5.90 1.19
C ILE A 113 0.49 -6.57 1.60
N CYS A 114 0.39 -7.78 2.15
CA CYS A 114 1.52 -8.65 2.46
C CYS A 114 2.49 -7.98 3.46
N HIS A 115 3.74 -7.75 3.07
CA HIS A 115 4.72 -7.01 3.86
C HIS A 115 4.45 -5.49 3.90
N GLY A 116 3.56 -4.95 3.07
CA GLY A 116 3.25 -3.51 3.01
C GLY A 116 2.90 -2.90 4.37
N ALA A 117 2.27 -3.67 5.26
CA ALA A 117 1.95 -3.23 6.62
C ALA A 117 3.20 -2.91 7.48
N TRP A 118 4.40 -3.38 7.10
CA TRP A 118 5.64 -3.03 7.81
C TRP A 118 5.98 -1.54 7.77
N LEU A 119 5.61 -0.86 6.69
CA LEU A 119 5.72 0.60 6.64
C LEU A 119 4.91 1.25 7.76
N LEU A 120 3.69 0.74 8.01
CA LEU A 120 2.80 1.28 9.02
C LEU A 120 3.29 1.00 10.46
N VAL A 121 4.05 -0.09 10.67
CA VAL A 121 4.77 -0.35 11.93
C VAL A 121 5.75 0.81 12.21
N ASN A 122 6.61 1.13 11.25
CA ASN A 122 7.61 2.19 11.40
C ASN A 122 7.02 3.60 11.41
N ALA A 123 5.83 3.77 10.84
CA ALA A 123 5.10 5.05 10.88
C ALA A 123 4.29 5.26 12.18
N ASP A 124 4.33 4.30 13.14
CA ASP A 124 3.57 4.34 14.39
C ASP A 124 2.04 4.43 14.18
N LEU A 125 1.51 3.75 13.15
CA LEU A 125 0.10 3.85 12.74
C LEU A 125 -0.75 2.63 13.12
N LEU A 126 -0.18 1.61 13.74
CA LEU A 126 -0.90 0.36 14.03
C LEU A 126 -1.53 0.28 15.42
N GLY A 127 -1.25 1.23 16.33
CA GLY A 127 -1.84 1.26 17.66
C GLY A 127 -3.38 1.33 17.60
N GLY A 128 -4.05 0.30 18.12
CA GLY A 128 -5.52 0.20 18.12
C GLY A 128 -6.16 -0.17 16.78
N LYS A 129 -5.37 -0.56 15.78
CA LYS A 129 -5.86 -1.08 14.50
C LYS A 129 -6.00 -2.60 14.53
N THR A 130 -7.03 -3.11 13.84
CA THR A 130 -7.13 -4.52 13.46
C THR A 130 -6.78 -4.63 11.97
N LEU A 131 -5.94 -5.60 11.62
CA LEU A 131 -5.47 -5.75 10.23
C LEU A 131 -5.12 -7.19 9.91
N THR A 132 -5.01 -7.48 8.64
CA THR A 132 -4.40 -8.71 8.14
C THR A 132 -3.12 -8.37 7.38
N SER A 133 -2.16 -9.28 7.35
CA SER A 133 -0.90 -9.14 6.62
C SER A 133 -0.28 -10.51 6.36
N THR A 134 0.87 -10.56 5.76
CA THR A 134 1.63 -11.80 5.73
C THR A 134 1.93 -12.27 7.16
N ARG A 135 1.86 -13.59 7.38
CA ARG A 135 2.15 -14.18 8.71
C ARG A 135 3.55 -13.88 9.25
N TYR A 136 4.48 -13.55 8.36
CA TYR A 136 5.89 -13.37 8.71
C TYR A 136 6.15 -12.10 9.53
N ILE A 137 5.29 -11.09 9.42
CA ILE A 137 5.40 -9.86 10.21
C ILE A 137 4.38 -9.75 11.35
N LYS A 138 3.66 -10.84 11.64
CA LYS A 138 2.64 -10.85 12.71
C LYS A 138 3.16 -10.29 14.03
N ARG A 139 4.34 -10.72 14.45
CA ARG A 139 4.91 -10.26 15.72
C ARG A 139 5.24 -8.76 15.71
N ASP A 140 5.69 -8.24 14.59
CA ASP A 140 5.98 -6.81 14.44
C ASP A 140 4.69 -5.98 14.53
N VAL A 141 3.61 -6.45 13.89
CA VAL A 141 2.27 -5.84 13.97
C VAL A 141 1.78 -5.82 15.42
N GLU A 142 1.86 -6.95 16.12
CA GLU A 142 1.43 -7.06 17.53
C GLU A 142 2.27 -6.16 18.45
N ASN A 143 3.59 -6.12 18.26
CA ASN A 143 4.50 -5.26 19.02
C ASN A 143 4.23 -3.77 18.79
N ALA A 144 3.74 -3.40 17.60
CA ALA A 144 3.33 -2.04 17.26
C ALA A 144 1.90 -1.70 17.77
N GLY A 145 1.27 -2.59 18.52
CA GLY A 145 -0.06 -2.36 19.11
C GLY A 145 -1.23 -2.71 18.20
N GLY A 146 -0.98 -3.34 17.06
CA GLY A 146 -2.02 -3.83 16.15
C GLY A 146 -2.55 -5.21 16.55
N VAL A 147 -3.76 -5.52 16.12
CA VAL A 147 -4.37 -6.85 16.27
C VAL A 147 -4.39 -7.53 14.90
N GLN A 148 -3.59 -8.60 14.74
CA GLN A 148 -3.58 -9.32 13.47
C GLN A 148 -4.63 -10.41 13.41
N VAL A 149 -5.49 -10.36 12.38
CA VAL A 149 -6.45 -11.39 12.00
C VAL A 149 -5.97 -12.14 10.76
N ASN A 150 -6.57 -13.30 10.47
CA ASN A 150 -6.25 -14.08 9.28
C ASN A 150 -7.44 -14.11 8.31
N GLU A 151 -7.59 -13.02 7.58
CA GLU A 151 -8.66 -12.81 6.59
C GLU A 151 -8.09 -12.44 5.23
N PRO A 152 -8.74 -12.77 4.11
CA PRO A 152 -8.27 -12.36 2.78
C PRO A 152 -8.18 -10.85 2.62
N VAL A 153 -9.12 -10.12 3.21
CA VAL A 153 -9.13 -8.66 3.31
C VAL A 153 -9.72 -8.26 4.65
N HIS A 154 -9.15 -7.25 5.28
CA HIS A 154 -9.68 -6.63 6.48
C HIS A 154 -9.76 -5.13 6.30
N ILE A 155 -10.87 -4.52 6.73
CA ILE A 155 -11.10 -3.08 6.72
C ILE A 155 -11.31 -2.62 8.16
N ASP A 156 -10.54 -1.64 8.59
CA ASP A 156 -10.61 -1.07 9.92
C ASP A 156 -10.73 0.45 9.84
N ASP A 157 -11.80 1.00 10.38
CA ASP A 157 -12.09 2.44 10.41
C ASP A 157 -11.75 3.09 11.77
N ALA A 158 -11.08 2.36 12.67
CA ALA A 158 -10.66 2.92 13.96
C ALA A 158 -9.66 4.08 13.78
N GLN A 159 -9.46 4.88 14.82
CA GLN A 159 -8.51 5.99 14.86
C GLN A 159 -8.79 7.11 13.82
N GLY A 160 -10.01 7.17 13.26
CA GLY A 160 -10.43 8.26 12.36
C GLY A 160 -9.93 8.17 10.92
N TRP A 161 -9.33 7.04 10.52
CA TRP A 161 -8.92 6.77 9.13
C TRP A 161 -9.11 5.31 8.77
N ARG A 162 -9.29 5.03 7.47
CA ARG A 162 -9.53 3.67 6.98
C ARG A 162 -8.24 2.96 6.61
N LEU A 163 -8.07 1.76 7.17
CA LEU A 163 -7.02 0.83 6.79
C LEU A 163 -7.63 -0.37 6.06
N ILE A 164 -7.14 -0.64 4.85
CA ILE A 164 -7.51 -1.81 4.03
C ILE A 164 -6.29 -2.70 3.95
N THR A 165 -6.39 -3.97 4.37
CA THR A 165 -5.24 -4.86 4.33
C THR A 165 -5.56 -6.23 3.74
N SER A 166 -4.55 -6.87 3.14
CA SER A 166 -4.58 -8.24 2.62
C SER A 166 -3.26 -8.97 2.88
N ARG A 167 -3.25 -10.29 2.74
CA ARG A 167 -2.14 -11.14 3.20
C ARG A 167 -1.09 -11.43 2.14
N LYS A 168 -1.52 -11.64 0.89
CA LYS A 168 -0.71 -12.27 -0.16
C LYS A 168 -1.36 -12.10 -1.54
N PRO A 169 -0.66 -12.44 -2.64
CA PRO A 169 -1.19 -12.32 -4.00
C PRO A 169 -2.54 -13.00 -4.25
N ASP A 170 -2.81 -14.15 -3.61
CA ASP A 170 -4.10 -14.84 -3.77
C ASP A 170 -5.30 -14.01 -3.31
N ASP A 171 -5.08 -13.00 -2.48
CA ASP A 171 -6.12 -12.13 -1.92
C ASP A 171 -6.38 -10.86 -2.76
N LEU A 172 -5.69 -10.70 -3.90
CA LEU A 172 -5.72 -9.45 -4.69
C LEU A 172 -7.11 -9.08 -5.21
N ASP A 173 -7.97 -10.05 -5.53
CA ASP A 173 -9.33 -9.75 -5.97
C ASP A 173 -10.13 -9.06 -4.85
N ALA A 174 -10.03 -9.56 -3.62
CA ALA A 174 -10.66 -8.96 -2.45
C ALA A 174 -10.03 -7.61 -2.10
N PHE A 175 -8.70 -7.50 -2.17
CA PHE A 175 -7.96 -6.27 -1.89
C PHE A 175 -8.33 -5.14 -2.84
N VAL A 176 -8.27 -5.39 -4.15
CA VAL A 176 -8.61 -4.39 -5.18
C VAL A 176 -10.09 -4.05 -5.14
N GLY A 177 -10.95 -5.04 -4.86
CA GLY A 177 -12.39 -4.83 -4.65
C GLY A 177 -12.65 -3.83 -3.52
N ALA A 178 -12.06 -4.04 -2.35
CA ALA A 178 -12.19 -3.15 -1.19
C ALA A 178 -11.68 -1.72 -1.45
N ILE A 179 -10.60 -1.58 -2.22
CA ILE A 179 -10.09 -0.26 -2.65
C ILE A 179 -11.13 0.44 -3.54
N LYS A 180 -11.68 -0.28 -4.55
CA LYS A 180 -12.71 0.27 -5.45
C LYS A 180 -13.96 0.71 -4.68
N ASP A 181 -14.45 -0.13 -3.77
CA ASP A 181 -15.61 0.18 -2.94
C ASP A 181 -15.39 1.39 -2.02
N THR A 182 -14.14 1.62 -1.61
CA THR A 182 -13.77 2.79 -0.80
C THR A 182 -13.73 4.08 -1.62
N LEU A 183 -13.37 3.99 -2.89
CA LEU A 183 -13.27 5.15 -3.79
C LEU A 183 -14.60 5.52 -4.47
N GLY A 184 -15.63 4.69 -4.38
CA GLY A 184 -16.97 4.99 -4.87
C GLY A 184 -17.48 4.09 -5.92
#